data_63c56abcf8ccc63ffe6cd69c47c9e94a
#
_entry.id   63c56abcf8ccc63ffe6cd69c47c9e94a
#
_cell.length_a   1.000
_cell.length_b   1.000
_cell.length_c   1.000
_cell.angle_alpha   90.00
_cell.angle_beta   90.00
_cell.angle_gamma   90.00
#
_symmetry.space_group_name_H-M   'P 1'
#
loop_
_entity.id
_entity.type
_entity.pdbx_description
1 polymer ?
#
loop_
_entity_poly.entity_id
_entity_poly.type
_entity_poly.pdbx_seq_one_letter_code
_entity_poly.pdbx_strand_id
1 'polypeptide(L)'
;MTDGALHLRRYGRDGYRHRHAHVQVVLPIRGTLEIEVGGRGGRVDHRQAVVIAPHTDHDQAAHDDNRFLILECSVADVGAHRVEQLQQRPFVATTPRLLAIANFIDQHCRTRDAVPALLLGHCLPPLLHALRADPAPLQRLQQLCDTITATHAEPWPVQRMAAYLGVGASRVHALFRDTFDQMPQQWLGALRLQRVCLQLAHTDVPIAQLALAHGWSDQTALTRAMRRTLGMTPAAYRRQPHAGTR
;
A
#
# COMPACT_ATOMS: atom_id res chain seq x y z
N MET A 1 22.61 -16.29 8.73
CA MET A 1 21.24 -16.72 9.05
C MET A 1 20.54 -15.51 9.63
N THR A 2 19.45 -15.09 9.05
CA THR A 2 18.63 -13.97 9.56
C THR A 2 17.92 -14.43 10.84
N ASP A 3 18.24 -13.78 11.96
CA ASP A 3 17.70 -14.11 13.30
C ASP A 3 16.38 -13.38 13.57
N GLY A 4 15.54 -13.21 12.53
CA GLY A 4 14.27 -12.51 12.63
C GLY A 4 13.14 -13.41 13.13
N ALA A 5 12.26 -12.86 13.96
CA ALA A 5 11.04 -13.52 14.44
C ALA A 5 9.79 -12.80 13.93
N LEU A 6 8.72 -13.56 13.66
CA LEU A 6 7.40 -13.04 13.29
C LEU A 6 6.37 -13.52 14.32
N HIS A 7 5.59 -12.59 14.81
CA HIS A 7 4.52 -12.85 15.78
C HIS A 7 3.23 -12.16 15.36
N LEU A 8 2.10 -12.77 15.69
CA LEU A 8 0.80 -12.12 15.56
C LEU A 8 0.36 -11.66 16.94
N ARG A 9 0.03 -10.37 17.08
CA ARG A 9 -0.37 -9.79 18.37
C ARG A 9 -1.68 -9.02 18.29
N ARG A 10 -2.37 -8.98 19.43
CA ARG A 10 -3.46 -8.06 19.72
C ARG A 10 -3.04 -7.18 20.88
N TYR A 11 -3.46 -5.93 20.86
CA TYR A 11 -3.15 -4.96 21.89
C TYR A 11 -4.43 -4.57 22.63
N GLY A 12 -4.30 -4.33 23.94
CA GLY A 12 -5.35 -3.83 24.80
C GLY A 12 -5.35 -2.29 24.88
N ARG A 13 -6.22 -1.77 25.74
CA ARG A 13 -6.33 -0.34 26.03
C ARG A 13 -5.22 0.17 26.95
N ASP A 14 -4.68 -0.71 27.77
CA ASP A 14 -3.64 -0.37 28.73
C ASP A 14 -2.27 -0.59 28.08
N GLY A 15 -1.66 0.50 27.64
CA GLY A 15 -0.28 0.52 27.20
C GLY A 15 0.68 0.62 28.39
N TYR A 16 1.91 0.16 28.20
CA TYR A 16 2.99 0.47 29.12
C TYR A 16 4.26 0.81 28.33
N ARG A 17 5.00 1.78 28.82
CA ARG A 17 6.25 2.19 28.21
C ARG A 17 7.32 1.14 28.43
N HIS A 18 7.95 0.71 27.34
CA HIS A 18 9.05 -0.24 27.37
C HIS A 18 10.04 0.01 26.22
N ARG A 19 11.13 -0.73 26.22
CA ARG A 19 12.16 -0.71 25.16
C ARG A 19 12.78 -2.10 25.01
N HIS A 20 13.34 -2.37 23.84
CA HIS A 20 14.03 -3.63 23.52
C HIS A 20 15.32 -3.38 22.72
N ALA A 21 16.19 -4.41 22.61
CA ALA A 21 17.49 -4.30 21.97
C ALA A 21 17.48 -4.61 20.48
N HIS A 22 16.33 -4.95 19.90
CA HIS A 22 16.17 -5.31 18.48
C HIS A 22 15.34 -4.27 17.74
N VAL A 23 15.37 -4.32 16.42
CA VAL A 23 14.42 -3.56 15.57
C VAL A 23 13.08 -4.27 15.61
N GLN A 24 12.01 -3.55 15.92
CA GLN A 24 10.65 -4.07 15.87
C GLN A 24 9.84 -3.33 14.81
N VAL A 25 9.09 -4.07 14.02
CA VAL A 25 8.16 -3.51 13.02
C VAL A 25 6.76 -3.97 13.36
N VAL A 26 5.82 -3.03 13.42
CA VAL A 26 4.40 -3.31 13.63
C VAL A 26 3.66 -3.04 12.33
N LEU A 27 3.16 -4.11 11.71
CA LEU A 27 2.39 -4.06 10.46
C LEU A 27 0.91 -4.30 10.77
N PRO A 28 0.00 -3.47 10.26
CA PRO A 28 -1.43 -3.64 10.50
C PRO A 28 -1.99 -4.80 9.68
N ILE A 29 -2.86 -5.59 10.29
CA ILE A 29 -3.73 -6.58 9.63
C ILE A 29 -5.18 -6.12 9.77
N ARG A 30 -5.58 -5.77 11.01
CA ARG A 30 -6.91 -5.27 11.32
C ARG A 30 -6.86 -4.29 12.50
N GLY A 31 -7.74 -3.28 12.46
CA GLY A 31 -7.85 -2.28 13.51
C GLY A 31 -6.79 -1.19 13.42
N THR A 32 -6.72 -0.41 14.49
CA THR A 32 -5.81 0.72 14.62
C THR A 32 -5.06 0.64 15.95
N LEU A 33 -3.77 0.97 15.92
CA LEU A 33 -2.92 1.09 17.10
C LEU A 33 -2.48 2.54 17.26
N GLU A 34 -2.73 3.13 18.39
CA GLU A 34 -2.11 4.38 18.80
C GLU A 34 -0.77 4.06 19.45
N ILE A 35 0.28 4.74 19.02
CA ILE A 35 1.63 4.46 19.51
C ILE A 35 2.46 5.73 19.59
N GLU A 36 3.24 5.85 20.66
CA GLU A 36 4.28 6.84 20.83
C GLU A 36 5.65 6.16 20.75
N VAL A 37 6.54 6.66 19.90
CA VAL A 37 7.90 6.12 19.70
C VAL A 37 8.91 7.27 19.81
N GLY A 38 9.75 7.24 20.83
CA GLY A 38 10.76 8.28 21.07
C GLY A 38 10.17 9.69 21.16
N GLY A 39 9.02 9.85 21.82
CA GLY A 39 8.32 11.12 21.96
C GLY A 39 7.51 11.56 20.73
N ARG A 40 7.34 10.68 19.73
CA ARG A 40 6.54 10.95 18.53
C ARG A 40 5.31 10.07 18.53
N GLY A 41 4.15 10.68 18.72
CA GLY A 41 2.85 10.02 18.62
C GLY A 41 2.44 9.79 17.16
N GLY A 42 1.75 8.66 16.92
CA GLY A 42 1.19 8.32 15.62
C GLY A 42 0.23 7.14 15.68
N ARG A 43 -0.26 6.73 14.52
CA ARG A 43 -1.21 5.63 14.38
C ARG A 43 -0.66 4.60 13.40
N VAL A 44 -0.84 3.33 13.71
CA VAL A 44 -0.59 2.21 12.81
C VAL A 44 -1.94 1.72 12.29
N ASP A 45 -2.15 1.82 10.99
CA ASP A 45 -3.36 1.42 10.28
C ASP A 45 -3.02 0.92 8.87
N HIS A 46 -4.04 0.62 8.04
CA HIS A 46 -3.84 0.14 6.68
C HIS A 46 -2.96 1.04 5.79
N ARG A 47 -2.69 2.29 6.18
CA ARG A 47 -1.86 3.26 5.42
C ARG A 47 -0.45 3.37 5.98
N GLN A 48 -0.27 3.05 7.26
CA GLN A 48 0.95 3.37 7.98
C GLN A 48 1.33 2.25 8.95
N ALA A 49 2.56 1.80 8.87
CA ALA A 49 3.24 0.92 9.81
C ALA A 49 4.20 1.74 10.68
N VAL A 50 4.72 1.12 11.72
CA VAL A 50 5.75 1.74 12.56
C VAL A 50 6.98 0.84 12.66
N VAL A 51 8.15 1.45 12.67
CA VAL A 51 9.44 0.78 12.90
C VAL A 51 10.07 1.39 14.15
N ILE A 52 10.32 0.56 15.14
CA ILE A 52 10.89 0.94 16.43
C ILE A 52 12.36 0.53 16.41
N ALA A 53 13.25 1.50 16.47
CA ALA A 53 14.68 1.27 16.55
C ALA A 53 15.07 0.68 17.92
N PRO A 54 16.20 -0.06 18.01
CA PRO A 54 16.68 -0.58 19.28
C PRO A 54 16.80 0.51 20.35
N HIS A 55 16.50 0.15 21.59
CA HIS A 55 16.61 1.01 22.76
C HIS A 55 15.73 2.28 22.73
N THR A 56 14.73 2.35 21.83
CA THR A 56 13.79 3.46 21.77
C THR A 56 12.59 3.17 22.66
N ASP A 57 12.32 4.09 23.58
CA ASP A 57 11.13 4.01 24.45
C ASP A 57 9.87 4.17 23.59
N HIS A 58 8.91 3.29 23.81
CA HIS A 58 7.63 3.34 23.14
C HIS A 58 6.51 2.83 24.04
N ASP A 59 5.30 3.30 23.72
CA ASP A 59 4.06 2.99 24.41
C ASP A 59 2.95 2.87 23.37
N GLN A 60 2.07 1.88 23.52
CA GLN A 60 1.01 1.63 22.55
C GLN A 60 -0.29 1.17 23.18
N ALA A 61 -1.41 1.60 22.60
CA ALA A 61 -2.75 1.20 23.00
C ALA A 61 -3.67 1.00 21.78
N ALA A 62 -4.60 0.08 21.87
CA ALA A 62 -5.64 -0.14 20.88
C ALA A 62 -7.02 -0.23 21.54
N HIS A 63 -8.02 0.40 20.91
CA HIS A 63 -9.36 0.53 21.49
C HIS A 63 -10.38 -0.42 20.83
N ASP A 64 -10.06 -0.92 19.63
CA ASP A 64 -10.95 -1.74 18.81
C ASP A 64 -10.45 -3.18 18.69
N ASP A 65 -11.25 -4.05 18.05
CA ASP A 65 -10.77 -5.38 17.63
C ASP A 65 -9.63 -5.19 16.63
N ASN A 66 -8.46 -5.68 17.04
CA ASN A 66 -7.23 -5.42 16.32
C ASN A 66 -6.38 -6.67 16.17
N ARG A 67 -5.51 -6.67 15.15
CA ARG A 67 -4.49 -7.69 14.93
C ARG A 67 -3.34 -7.13 14.10
N PHE A 68 -2.13 -7.38 14.54
CA PHE A 68 -0.90 -6.86 13.95
C PHE A 68 0.11 -7.99 13.75
N LEU A 69 0.88 -7.89 12.66
CA LEU A 69 2.08 -8.69 12.47
C LEU A 69 3.27 -7.93 13.03
N ILE A 70 3.98 -8.55 13.95
CA ILE A 70 5.19 -8.03 14.57
C ILE A 70 6.38 -8.74 13.95
N LEU A 71 7.30 -7.97 13.37
CA LEU A 71 8.59 -8.45 12.92
C LEU A 71 9.66 -7.94 13.90
N GLU A 72 10.43 -8.86 14.46
CA GLU A 72 11.62 -8.58 15.26
C GLU A 72 12.84 -8.99 14.46
N CYS A 73 13.84 -8.11 14.34
CA CYS A 73 15.04 -8.39 13.55
C CYS A 73 16.24 -7.58 14.08
N SER A 74 17.44 -7.93 13.61
CA SER A 74 18.66 -7.24 13.99
C SER A 74 18.85 -5.93 13.20
N VAL A 75 19.72 -5.05 13.70
CA VAL A 75 20.18 -3.87 12.95
C VAL A 75 20.85 -4.27 11.63
N ALA A 76 21.57 -5.40 11.61
CA ALA A 76 22.22 -5.91 10.40
C ALA A 76 21.22 -6.32 9.32
N ASP A 77 20.04 -6.81 9.71
CA ASP A 77 18.97 -7.20 8.78
C ASP A 77 18.32 -5.99 8.09
N VAL A 78 18.32 -4.81 8.70
CA VAL A 78 17.75 -3.59 8.15
C VAL A 78 18.82 -2.70 7.53
N GLY A 79 20.01 -2.67 8.11
CA GLY A 79 21.12 -1.80 7.80
C GLY A 79 21.19 -0.60 8.75
N ALA A 80 22.37 -0.32 9.33
CA ALA A 80 22.56 0.70 10.36
C ALA A 80 22.07 2.08 9.93
N HIS A 81 22.46 2.56 8.75
CA HIS A 81 22.02 3.85 8.22
C HIS A 81 20.49 3.93 8.08
N ARG A 82 19.86 2.83 7.68
CA ARG A 82 18.40 2.78 7.57
C ARG A 82 17.71 2.83 8.93
N VAL A 83 18.25 2.17 9.93
CA VAL A 83 17.75 2.23 11.32
C VAL A 83 17.86 3.65 11.88
N GLU A 84 18.94 4.38 11.60
CA GLU A 84 19.09 5.80 11.97
C GLU A 84 18.00 6.69 11.34
N GLN A 85 17.72 6.51 10.04
CA GLN A 85 16.63 7.24 9.37
C GLN A 85 15.26 6.92 10.00
N LEU A 86 15.01 5.64 10.30
CA LEU A 86 13.78 5.17 10.89
C LEU A 86 13.62 5.65 12.35
N GLN A 87 14.70 5.80 13.11
CA GLN A 87 14.66 6.39 14.44
C GLN A 87 14.18 7.85 14.41
N GLN A 88 14.57 8.61 13.37
CA GLN A 88 14.09 9.98 13.16
C GLN A 88 12.65 10.02 12.62
N ARG A 89 12.24 9.04 11.82
CA ARG A 89 10.91 8.94 11.20
C ARG A 89 10.37 7.51 11.32
N PRO A 90 9.84 7.15 12.51
CA PRO A 90 9.46 5.76 12.79
C PRO A 90 8.24 5.28 12.01
N PHE A 91 7.41 6.18 11.54
CA PHE A 91 6.21 5.83 10.79
C PHE A 91 6.52 5.71 9.30
N VAL A 92 6.17 4.56 8.71
CA VAL A 92 6.43 4.24 7.31
C VAL A 92 5.12 3.90 6.59
N ALA A 93 4.98 4.34 5.34
CA ALA A 93 3.82 4.00 4.54
C ALA A 93 3.77 2.49 4.30
N THR A 94 2.60 1.89 4.46
CA THR A 94 2.35 0.51 4.04
C THR A 94 2.22 0.44 2.53
N THR A 95 2.62 -0.69 1.95
CA THR A 95 2.37 -0.99 0.54
C THR A 95 1.37 -2.14 0.42
N PRO A 96 0.61 -2.25 -0.69
CA PRO A 96 -0.26 -3.41 -0.93
C PRO A 96 0.47 -4.74 -0.78
N ARG A 97 1.75 -4.80 -1.18
CA ARG A 97 2.59 -5.99 -1.04
C ARG A 97 2.87 -6.36 0.43
N LEU A 98 3.21 -5.37 1.27
CA LEU A 98 3.42 -5.60 2.71
C LEU A 98 2.13 -6.08 3.38
N LEU A 99 1.01 -5.44 3.07
CA LEU A 99 -0.31 -5.82 3.59
C LEU A 99 -0.72 -7.22 3.11
N ALA A 100 -0.45 -7.58 1.84
CA ALA A 100 -0.72 -8.91 1.32
C ALA A 100 0.08 -9.99 2.05
N ILE A 101 1.36 -9.76 2.35
CA ILE A 101 2.20 -10.68 3.12
C ILE A 101 1.65 -10.82 4.55
N ALA A 102 1.32 -9.71 5.22
CA ALA A 102 0.78 -9.73 6.57
C ALA A 102 -0.55 -10.49 6.65
N ASN A 103 -1.46 -10.25 5.70
CA ASN A 103 -2.74 -10.95 5.59
C ASN A 103 -2.56 -12.45 5.27
N PHE A 104 -1.61 -12.79 4.40
CA PHE A 104 -1.28 -14.18 4.07
C PHE A 104 -0.83 -14.93 5.32
N ILE A 105 0.07 -14.35 6.13
CA ILE A 105 0.52 -14.93 7.39
C ILE A 105 -0.66 -15.10 8.35
N ASP A 106 -1.52 -14.10 8.50
CA ASP A 106 -2.68 -14.16 9.38
C ASP A 106 -3.65 -15.29 9.00
N GLN A 107 -3.93 -15.43 7.71
CA GLN A 107 -4.82 -16.51 7.21
C GLN A 107 -4.30 -17.91 7.53
N HIS A 108 -2.97 -18.10 7.55
CA HIS A 108 -2.34 -19.39 7.82
C HIS A 108 -2.04 -19.63 9.32
N CYS A 109 -2.17 -18.59 10.14
CA CYS A 109 -1.88 -18.63 11.58
C CYS A 109 -3.09 -18.25 12.46
N ARG A 110 -4.33 -18.51 12.01
CA ARG A 110 -5.58 -18.05 12.66
C ARG A 110 -5.69 -18.44 14.14
N THR A 111 -5.11 -19.55 14.54
CA THR A 111 -5.21 -20.10 15.91
C THR A 111 -3.90 -20.05 16.70
N ARG A 112 -2.84 -19.47 16.11
CA ARG A 112 -1.50 -19.42 16.71
C ARG A 112 -0.96 -18.00 16.66
N ASP A 113 -0.30 -17.59 17.73
CA ASP A 113 0.40 -16.29 17.78
C ASP A 113 1.82 -16.38 17.20
N ALA A 114 2.40 -17.58 17.15
CA ALA A 114 3.72 -17.82 16.55
C ALA A 114 3.60 -18.24 15.09
N VAL A 115 4.41 -17.64 14.22
CA VAL A 115 4.48 -17.96 12.80
C VAL A 115 5.35 -19.21 12.59
N PRO A 116 4.86 -20.24 11.87
CA PRO A 116 5.63 -21.45 11.59
C PRO A 116 6.94 -21.14 10.83
N ALA A 117 8.00 -21.91 11.12
CA ALA A 117 9.33 -21.71 10.52
C ALA A 117 9.31 -21.69 8.97
N LEU A 118 8.47 -22.50 8.34
CA LEU A 118 8.31 -22.51 6.89
C LEU A 118 7.79 -21.17 6.36
N LEU A 119 6.76 -20.60 6.99
CA LEU A 119 6.22 -19.28 6.61
C LEU A 119 7.23 -18.18 6.92
N LEU A 120 7.94 -18.27 8.03
CA LEU A 120 9.01 -17.35 8.38
C LEU A 120 10.07 -17.31 7.26
N GLY A 121 10.57 -18.46 6.80
CA GLY A 121 11.55 -18.54 5.73
C GLY A 121 11.11 -17.91 4.42
N HIS A 122 9.82 -17.97 4.07
CA HIS A 122 9.30 -17.41 2.82
C HIS A 122 8.88 -15.93 2.94
N CYS A 123 8.39 -15.51 4.10
CA CYS A 123 7.82 -14.17 4.28
C CYS A 123 8.83 -13.14 4.83
N LEU A 124 9.81 -13.59 5.61
CA LEU A 124 10.80 -12.70 6.21
C LEU A 124 11.69 -11.97 5.17
N PRO A 125 12.27 -12.62 4.16
CA PRO A 125 13.10 -11.91 3.18
C PRO A 125 12.41 -10.78 2.45
N PRO A 126 11.17 -10.93 1.91
CA PRO A 126 10.48 -9.83 1.26
C PRO A 126 10.06 -8.71 2.24
N LEU A 127 9.78 -9.02 3.50
CA LEU A 127 9.52 -8.01 4.54
C LEU A 127 10.78 -7.18 4.82
N LEU A 128 11.92 -7.82 5.04
CA LEU A 128 13.20 -7.16 5.26
C LEU A 128 13.63 -6.33 4.04
N HIS A 129 13.43 -6.85 2.85
CA HIS A 129 13.71 -6.10 1.62
C HIS A 129 12.92 -4.79 1.56
N ALA A 130 11.63 -4.83 1.91
CA ALA A 130 10.78 -3.64 1.93
C ALA A 130 11.20 -2.61 2.99
N LEU A 131 11.73 -3.06 4.14
CA LEU A 131 12.23 -2.17 5.20
C LEU A 131 13.55 -1.48 4.82
N ARG A 132 14.41 -2.16 4.07
CA ARG A 132 15.67 -1.59 3.55
C ARG A 132 15.44 -0.53 2.48
N ALA A 133 14.31 -0.59 1.79
CA ALA A 133 13.98 0.36 0.74
C ALA A 133 13.83 1.78 1.34
N ASP A 134 14.38 2.78 0.64
CA ASP A 134 14.17 4.18 1.00
C ASP A 134 12.67 4.53 0.82
N PRO A 135 11.98 5.04 1.87
CA PRO A 135 10.56 5.40 1.76
C PRO A 135 10.33 6.64 0.90
N ALA A 136 11.33 7.50 0.70
CA ALA A 136 11.16 8.71 -0.09
C ALA A 136 10.61 8.43 -1.50
N PRO A 137 11.07 7.40 -2.25
CA PRO A 137 10.47 7.03 -3.51
C PRO A 137 9.03 6.57 -3.40
N LEU A 138 8.67 5.82 -2.34
CA LEU A 138 7.29 5.33 -2.14
C LEU A 138 6.34 6.44 -1.72
N GLN A 139 6.77 7.35 -0.85
CA GLN A 139 5.96 8.53 -0.48
C GLN A 139 5.72 9.44 -1.68
N ARG A 140 6.75 9.68 -2.50
CA ARG A 140 6.62 10.46 -3.74
C ARG A 140 5.71 9.74 -4.75
N LEU A 141 5.80 8.40 -4.85
CA LEU A 141 4.91 7.61 -5.69
C LEU A 141 3.45 7.74 -5.24
N GLN A 142 3.19 7.69 -3.93
CA GLN A 142 1.85 7.90 -3.39
C GLN A 142 1.33 9.30 -3.74
N GLN A 143 2.12 10.35 -3.53
CA GLN A 143 1.77 11.72 -3.91
C GLN A 143 1.51 11.86 -5.41
N LEU A 144 2.31 11.19 -6.24
CA LEU A 144 2.07 11.13 -7.68
C LEU A 144 0.73 10.47 -8.00
N CYS A 145 0.42 9.32 -7.38
CA CYS A 145 -0.84 8.61 -7.58
C CYS A 145 -2.05 9.45 -7.14
N ASP A 146 -1.95 10.17 -6.04
CA ASP A 146 -2.99 11.10 -5.57
C ASP A 146 -3.19 12.25 -6.57
N THR A 147 -2.09 12.82 -7.09
CA THR A 147 -2.12 13.86 -8.11
C THR A 147 -2.76 13.35 -9.42
N ILE A 148 -2.35 12.15 -9.88
CA ILE A 148 -2.93 11.52 -11.06
C ILE A 148 -4.43 11.23 -10.85
N THR A 149 -4.81 10.79 -9.66
CA THR A 149 -6.22 10.49 -9.34
C THR A 149 -7.09 11.73 -9.43
N ALA A 150 -6.58 12.89 -8.99
CA ALA A 150 -7.25 14.18 -9.08
C ALA A 150 -7.31 14.71 -10.53
N THR A 151 -6.27 14.44 -11.33
CA THR A 151 -6.11 14.97 -12.70
C THR A 151 -6.07 13.87 -13.75
N HIS A 152 -6.77 12.75 -13.55
CA HIS A 152 -6.66 11.54 -14.38
C HIS A 152 -7.03 11.73 -15.84
N ALA A 153 -7.83 12.75 -16.17
CA ALA A 153 -8.17 13.10 -17.56
C ALA A 153 -6.98 13.68 -18.33
N GLU A 154 -6.04 14.30 -17.64
CA GLU A 154 -4.85 14.88 -18.27
C GLU A 154 -3.90 13.78 -18.80
N PRO A 155 -3.06 14.12 -19.81
CA PRO A 155 -2.01 13.21 -20.27
C PRO A 155 -0.93 13.06 -19.19
N TRP A 156 -0.70 11.82 -18.77
CA TRP A 156 0.36 11.41 -17.84
C TRP A 156 1.30 10.40 -18.52
N PRO A 157 2.14 10.83 -19.47
CA PRO A 157 3.18 9.97 -20.03
C PRO A 157 4.21 9.62 -18.95
N VAL A 158 4.94 8.49 -19.13
CA VAL A 158 5.96 8.03 -18.16
C VAL A 158 7.01 9.11 -17.89
N GLN A 159 7.34 9.93 -18.88
CA GLN A 159 8.29 11.05 -18.75
C GLN A 159 7.81 12.11 -17.75
N ARG A 160 6.50 12.45 -17.75
CA ARG A 160 5.91 13.37 -16.78
C ARG A 160 5.93 12.78 -15.37
N MET A 161 5.62 11.48 -15.25
CA MET A 161 5.71 10.76 -13.97
C MET A 161 7.15 10.72 -13.46
N ALA A 162 8.12 10.48 -14.35
CA ALA A 162 9.54 10.46 -14.03
C ALA A 162 10.04 11.82 -13.54
N ALA A 163 9.66 12.91 -14.22
CA ALA A 163 9.98 14.28 -13.82
C ALA A 163 9.38 14.61 -12.43
N TYR A 164 8.12 14.22 -12.18
CA TYR A 164 7.47 14.42 -10.87
C TYR A 164 8.22 13.70 -9.73
N LEU A 165 8.64 12.47 -9.97
CA LEU A 165 9.35 11.65 -8.98
C LEU A 165 10.84 12.01 -8.85
N GLY A 166 11.40 12.77 -9.80
CA GLY A 166 12.84 13.06 -9.86
C GLY A 166 13.70 11.83 -10.16
N VAL A 167 13.18 10.88 -10.98
CA VAL A 167 13.85 9.62 -11.33
C VAL A 167 13.79 9.36 -12.84
N GLY A 168 14.55 8.38 -13.33
CA GLY A 168 14.45 7.94 -14.74
C GLY A 168 13.20 7.09 -15.01
N ALA A 169 12.80 7.00 -16.29
CA ALA A 169 11.63 6.23 -16.73
C ALA A 169 11.67 4.76 -16.31
N SER A 170 12.83 4.11 -16.40
CA SER A 170 13.01 2.71 -15.94
C SER A 170 12.69 2.54 -14.45
N ARG A 171 13.06 3.53 -13.62
CA ARG A 171 12.76 3.50 -12.18
C ARG A 171 11.26 3.68 -11.91
N VAL A 172 10.56 4.51 -12.71
CA VAL A 172 9.09 4.62 -12.65
C VAL A 172 8.43 3.27 -12.91
N HIS A 173 8.84 2.57 -13.96
CA HIS A 173 8.33 1.23 -14.27
C HIS A 173 8.58 0.24 -13.13
N ALA A 174 9.79 0.26 -12.53
CA ALA A 174 10.11 -0.59 -11.39
C ALA A 174 9.22 -0.25 -10.18
N LEU A 175 9.07 1.03 -9.81
CA LEU A 175 8.24 1.47 -8.69
C LEU A 175 6.77 1.03 -8.84
N PHE A 176 6.18 1.21 -10.03
CA PHE A 176 4.80 0.80 -10.28
C PHE A 176 4.63 -0.72 -10.24
N ARG A 177 5.56 -1.47 -10.82
CA ARG A 177 5.54 -2.94 -10.79
C ARG A 177 5.71 -3.48 -9.37
N ASP A 178 6.68 -2.95 -8.63
CA ASP A 178 6.99 -3.40 -7.27
C ASP A 178 5.87 -3.05 -6.27
N THR A 179 5.14 -1.94 -6.50
CA THR A 179 4.10 -1.46 -5.60
C THR A 179 2.70 -1.97 -5.98
N PHE A 180 2.37 -1.98 -7.28
CA PHE A 180 1.01 -2.24 -7.78
C PHE A 180 0.91 -3.50 -8.66
N ASP A 181 2.02 -4.17 -8.95
CA ASP A 181 2.12 -5.29 -9.91
C ASP A 181 1.60 -4.91 -11.31
N GLN A 182 1.77 -3.64 -11.69
CA GLN A 182 1.28 -3.06 -12.95
C GLN A 182 2.29 -2.11 -13.55
N MET A 183 2.23 -1.94 -14.87
CA MET A 183 2.95 -0.85 -15.54
C MET A 183 2.22 0.49 -15.33
N PRO A 184 2.92 1.64 -15.32
CA PRO A 184 2.33 2.96 -15.05
C PRO A 184 1.09 3.28 -15.91
N GLN A 185 1.17 3.00 -17.23
CA GLN A 185 0.06 3.24 -18.15
C GLN A 185 -1.11 2.26 -17.98
N GLN A 186 -0.85 1.04 -17.52
CA GLN A 186 -1.91 0.07 -17.18
C GLN A 186 -2.66 0.53 -15.95
N TRP A 187 -1.95 0.98 -14.91
CA TRP A 187 -2.52 1.53 -13.69
C TRP A 187 -3.41 2.76 -13.99
N LEU A 188 -2.92 3.72 -14.78
CA LEU A 188 -3.69 4.89 -15.22
C LEU A 188 -4.94 4.49 -16.03
N GLY A 189 -4.79 3.52 -16.95
CA GLY A 189 -5.91 3.00 -17.73
C GLY A 189 -6.98 2.36 -16.86
N ALA A 190 -6.59 1.57 -15.86
CA ALA A 190 -7.51 0.96 -14.89
C ALA A 190 -8.26 2.01 -14.06
N LEU A 191 -7.55 3.04 -13.56
CA LEU A 191 -8.14 4.16 -12.83
C LEU A 191 -9.20 4.91 -13.68
N ARG A 192 -8.86 5.23 -14.93
CA ARG A 192 -9.79 5.88 -15.87
C ARG A 192 -11.03 5.03 -16.15
N LEU A 193 -10.83 3.73 -16.37
CA LEU A 193 -11.96 2.80 -16.60
C LEU A 193 -12.86 2.72 -15.38
N GLN A 194 -12.30 2.63 -14.17
CA GLN A 194 -13.08 2.64 -12.94
C GLN A 194 -13.99 3.87 -12.84
N ARG A 195 -13.44 5.06 -13.13
CA ARG A 195 -14.20 6.33 -13.12
C ARG A 195 -15.32 6.35 -14.17
N VAL A 196 -15.01 5.88 -15.39
CA VAL A 196 -16.02 5.76 -16.44
C VAL A 196 -17.13 4.78 -16.06
N CYS A 197 -16.79 3.61 -15.51
CA CYS A 197 -17.76 2.60 -15.08
C CYS A 197 -18.71 3.15 -14.02
N LEU A 198 -18.20 3.91 -13.04
CA LEU A 198 -19.03 4.57 -12.03
C LEU A 198 -20.03 5.54 -12.68
N GLN A 199 -19.61 6.36 -13.64
CA GLN A 199 -20.50 7.29 -14.33
C GLN A 199 -21.49 6.60 -15.27
N LEU A 200 -21.06 5.53 -15.96
CA LEU A 200 -21.95 4.72 -16.78
C LEU A 200 -23.08 4.06 -15.97
N ALA A 201 -22.77 3.66 -14.72
CA ALA A 201 -23.75 3.03 -13.83
C ALA A 201 -24.78 4.02 -13.25
N HIS A 202 -24.42 5.30 -13.10
CA HIS A 202 -25.21 6.26 -12.34
C HIS A 202 -25.70 7.48 -13.14
N THR A 203 -25.32 7.59 -14.43
CA THR A 203 -25.68 8.76 -15.26
C THR A 203 -26.02 8.37 -16.69
N ASP A 204 -26.79 9.23 -17.36
CA ASP A 204 -27.09 9.13 -18.79
C ASP A 204 -26.19 9.98 -19.68
N VAL A 205 -25.09 10.50 -19.14
CA VAL A 205 -24.11 11.29 -19.90
C VAL A 205 -23.68 10.55 -21.17
N PRO A 206 -23.63 11.19 -22.34
CA PRO A 206 -23.24 10.55 -23.59
C PRO A 206 -21.86 9.87 -23.49
N ILE A 207 -21.73 8.65 -24.03
CA ILE A 207 -20.50 7.86 -23.92
C ILE A 207 -19.30 8.59 -24.52
N ALA A 208 -19.50 9.32 -25.63
CA ALA A 208 -18.44 10.13 -26.23
C ALA A 208 -17.95 11.23 -25.28
N GLN A 209 -18.85 11.86 -24.54
CA GLN A 209 -18.52 12.88 -23.55
C GLN A 209 -17.77 12.27 -22.36
N LEU A 210 -18.23 11.12 -21.86
CA LEU A 210 -17.50 10.38 -20.81
C LEU A 210 -16.08 10.00 -21.26
N ALA A 211 -15.92 9.55 -22.49
CA ALA A 211 -14.60 9.24 -23.03
C ALA A 211 -13.64 10.42 -22.90
N LEU A 212 -14.03 11.58 -23.39
CA LEU A 212 -13.21 12.80 -23.34
C LEU A 212 -12.98 13.27 -21.89
N ALA A 213 -14.01 13.28 -21.06
CA ALA A 213 -13.94 13.70 -19.67
C ALA A 213 -12.99 12.84 -18.81
N HIS A 214 -12.69 11.61 -19.23
CA HIS A 214 -11.79 10.71 -18.54
C HIS A 214 -10.47 10.46 -19.29
N GLY A 215 -10.12 11.32 -20.25
CA GLY A 215 -8.81 11.33 -20.93
C GLY A 215 -8.64 10.25 -22.01
N TRP A 216 -9.73 9.78 -22.61
CA TRP A 216 -9.71 9.00 -23.84
C TRP A 216 -9.79 9.94 -25.05
N SER A 217 -9.11 9.62 -26.16
CA SER A 217 -9.16 10.42 -27.37
C SER A 217 -10.56 10.54 -28.00
N ASP A 218 -11.32 9.45 -27.87
CA ASP A 218 -12.67 9.33 -28.44
C ASP A 218 -13.43 8.13 -27.84
N GLN A 219 -14.70 8.00 -28.22
CA GLN A 219 -15.56 6.88 -27.81
C GLN A 219 -15.03 5.52 -28.29
N THR A 220 -14.34 5.47 -29.42
CA THR A 220 -13.82 4.23 -30.01
C THR A 220 -12.65 3.72 -29.17
N ALA A 221 -11.76 4.61 -28.72
CA ALA A 221 -10.66 4.30 -27.83
C ALA A 221 -11.15 3.74 -26.48
N LEU A 222 -12.15 4.39 -25.88
CA LEU A 222 -12.81 3.90 -24.67
C LEU A 222 -13.45 2.51 -24.89
N THR A 223 -14.18 2.34 -25.99
CA THR A 223 -14.85 1.06 -26.31
C THR A 223 -13.84 -0.07 -26.46
N ARG A 224 -12.71 0.15 -27.13
CA ARG A 224 -11.62 -0.81 -27.26
C ARG A 224 -11.01 -1.17 -25.90
N ALA A 225 -10.80 -0.18 -25.05
CA ALA A 225 -10.25 -0.39 -23.71
C ALA A 225 -11.20 -1.21 -22.84
N MET A 226 -12.50 -0.86 -22.79
CA MET A 226 -13.50 -1.62 -22.05
C MET A 226 -13.65 -3.06 -22.54
N ARG A 227 -13.69 -3.28 -23.86
CA ARG A 227 -13.76 -4.65 -24.42
C ARG A 227 -12.55 -5.48 -23.99
N ARG A 228 -11.34 -4.91 -24.05
CA ARG A 228 -10.12 -5.61 -23.69
C ARG A 228 -10.06 -5.95 -22.19
N THR A 229 -10.53 -5.05 -21.32
CA THR A 229 -10.37 -5.19 -19.87
C THR A 229 -11.59 -5.84 -19.20
N LEU A 230 -12.81 -5.55 -19.68
CA LEU A 230 -14.07 -5.98 -19.07
C LEU A 230 -14.89 -6.93 -19.97
N GLY A 231 -14.41 -7.22 -21.18
CA GLY A 231 -15.11 -8.09 -22.13
C GLY A 231 -16.36 -7.47 -22.77
N MET A 232 -16.71 -6.18 -22.48
CA MET A 232 -17.97 -5.57 -22.91
C MET A 232 -17.80 -4.12 -23.38
N THR A 233 -18.84 -3.62 -24.05
CA THR A 233 -18.89 -2.23 -24.52
C THR A 233 -19.43 -1.31 -23.43
N PRO A 234 -19.14 0.03 -23.49
CA PRO A 234 -19.75 1.01 -22.58
C PRO A 234 -21.29 0.96 -22.58
N ALA A 235 -21.91 0.81 -23.76
CA ALA A 235 -23.35 0.72 -23.88
C ALA A 235 -23.94 -0.58 -23.26
N ALA A 236 -23.21 -1.68 -23.39
CA ALA A 236 -23.59 -2.94 -22.72
C ALA A 236 -23.42 -2.84 -21.20
N TYR A 237 -22.34 -2.23 -20.72
CA TYR A 237 -22.12 -1.98 -19.30
C TYR A 237 -23.26 -1.13 -18.68
N ARG A 238 -23.62 -0.01 -19.31
CA ARG A 238 -24.71 0.88 -18.85
C ARG A 238 -26.05 0.17 -18.68
N ARG A 239 -26.35 -0.83 -19.55
CA ARG A 239 -27.61 -1.57 -19.47
C ARG A 239 -27.64 -2.68 -18.42
N GLN A 240 -26.53 -2.97 -17.77
CA GLN A 240 -26.52 -3.95 -16.69
C GLN A 240 -27.22 -3.41 -15.45
N PRO A 241 -27.96 -4.24 -14.69
CA PRO A 241 -28.49 -3.83 -13.41
C PRO A 241 -27.30 -3.62 -12.44
N HIS A 242 -27.09 -2.38 -12.01
CA HIS A 242 -26.12 -2.05 -10.99
C HIS A 242 -26.81 -2.02 -9.63
N ALA A 243 -26.30 -2.78 -8.65
CA ALA A 243 -26.83 -2.79 -7.29
C ALA A 243 -26.67 -1.37 -6.69
N GLY A 244 -27.81 -0.65 -6.53
CA GLY A 244 -27.83 0.67 -5.89
C GLY A 244 -28.70 1.74 -6.55
N THR A 245 -29.49 1.40 -7.57
CA THR A 245 -30.45 2.36 -8.15
C THR A 245 -31.85 2.09 -7.61
N ARG A 246 -32.15 2.59 -6.43
CA ARG A 246 -33.48 2.99 -5.94
C ARG A 246 -33.33 4.18 -5.02
#